data_71037b1fa1ec7e0ccf42948e662d48a7
#
_entry.id   71037b1fa1ec7e0ccf42948e662d48a7
#
_cell.length_a   1.000
_cell.length_b   1.000
_cell.length_c   1.000
_cell.angle_alpha   90.00
_cell.angle_beta   90.00
_cell.angle_gamma   90.00
#
_symmetry.space_group_name_H-M   'P 1'
#
loop_
_entity.id
_entity.type
_entity.pdbx_description
1 polymer ?
#
loop_
_entity_poly.entity_id
_entity_poly.type
_entity_poly.pdbx_seq_one_letter_code
_entity_poly.pdbx_strand_id
1 'polypeptide(L)'
;MEKLTEKKIEKMKVAIYSIHSDYKKLSTDFEKLKNIVTECLQNDTFDRHGLDIFDTVMDIDYHLDRIYVPLNDAYNDIFVRSKK
;
A
#
# COMPACT_ATOMS: atom_id res chain seq x y z
N MET A 1 13.57 -21.84 -21.19
CA MET A 1 13.00 -21.19 -20.00
C MET A 1 13.71 -21.63 -18.74
N GLU A 2 14.17 -20.69 -17.95
CA GLU A 2 14.83 -21.02 -16.70
C GLU A 2 13.80 -21.40 -15.64
N LYS A 3 14.07 -22.48 -14.92
CA LYS A 3 13.25 -22.84 -13.78
C LYS A 3 13.59 -21.95 -12.59
N LEU A 4 12.59 -21.62 -11.80
CA LEU A 4 12.81 -20.92 -10.55
C LEU A 4 13.57 -21.84 -9.59
N THR A 5 14.73 -21.40 -9.15
CA THR A 5 15.51 -22.12 -8.16
C THR A 5 15.01 -21.78 -6.76
N GLU A 6 15.28 -22.66 -5.80
CA GLU A 6 14.95 -22.40 -4.38
C GLU A 6 15.55 -21.08 -3.90
N LYS A 7 16.77 -20.79 -4.33
CA LYS A 7 17.47 -19.57 -3.95
C LYS A 7 16.73 -18.33 -4.46
N LYS A 8 16.25 -18.37 -5.71
CA LYS A 8 15.47 -17.26 -6.27
C LYS A 8 14.14 -17.10 -5.56
N ILE A 9 13.48 -18.20 -5.23
CA ILE A 9 12.22 -18.18 -4.49
C ILE A 9 12.43 -17.56 -3.09
N GLU A 10 13.50 -17.91 -2.40
CA GLU A 10 13.81 -17.33 -1.10
C GLU A 10 14.05 -15.82 -1.19
N LYS A 11 14.73 -15.36 -2.24
CA LYS A 11 14.91 -13.93 -2.46
C LYS A 11 13.59 -13.23 -2.70
N MET A 12 12.68 -13.86 -3.45
CA MET A 12 11.34 -13.32 -3.70
C MET A 12 10.54 -13.24 -2.41
N LYS A 13 10.63 -14.25 -1.55
CA LYS A 13 9.94 -14.24 -0.26
C LYS A 13 10.38 -13.07 0.61
N VAL A 14 11.67 -12.85 0.71
CA VAL A 14 12.21 -11.75 1.50
C VAL A 14 11.73 -10.42 0.95
N ALA A 15 11.82 -10.26 -0.36
CA ALA A 15 11.43 -9.02 -1.02
C ALA A 15 9.94 -8.73 -0.85
N ILE A 16 9.08 -9.72 -1.12
CA ILE A 16 7.63 -9.50 -1.04
C ILE A 16 7.17 -9.32 0.41
N TYR A 17 7.80 -10.01 1.35
CA TYR A 17 7.51 -9.82 2.77
C TYR A 17 7.80 -8.38 3.20
N SER A 18 8.96 -7.86 2.79
CA SER A 18 9.35 -6.49 3.09
C SER A 18 8.38 -5.48 2.49
N ILE A 19 8.02 -5.66 1.22
CA ILE A 19 7.08 -4.77 0.53
C ILE A 19 5.71 -4.81 1.21
N HIS A 20 5.23 -5.98 1.55
CA HIS A 20 3.92 -6.16 2.19
C HIS A 20 3.90 -5.51 3.57
N SER A 21 4.98 -5.66 4.34
CA SER A 21 5.12 -5.04 5.65
C SER A 21 5.18 -3.52 5.54
N ASP A 22 5.97 -3.02 4.59
CA ASP A 22 6.09 -1.58 4.33
C ASP A 22 4.75 -0.99 3.88
N TYR A 23 4.01 -1.72 3.06
CA TYR A 23 2.68 -1.28 2.63
C TYR A 23 1.73 -1.14 3.81
N LYS A 24 1.72 -2.11 4.73
CA LYS A 24 0.87 -2.04 5.92
C LYS A 24 1.20 -0.82 6.76
N LYS A 25 2.48 -0.56 6.96
CA LYS A 25 2.94 0.60 7.71
C LYS A 25 2.54 1.89 7.01
N LEU A 26 2.77 1.96 5.70
CA LEU A 26 2.39 3.12 4.90
C LEU A 26 0.89 3.37 4.97
N SER A 27 0.10 2.32 4.85
CA SER A 27 -1.37 2.40 4.90
C SER A 27 -1.84 2.95 6.25
N THR A 28 -1.23 2.50 7.34
CA THR A 28 -1.55 2.99 8.69
C THR A 28 -1.18 4.47 8.84
N ASP A 29 0.02 4.84 8.37
CA ASP A 29 0.48 6.22 8.44
C ASP A 29 -0.38 7.13 7.57
N PHE A 30 -0.76 6.64 6.38
CA PHE A 30 -1.62 7.39 5.47
C PHE A 30 -3.01 7.62 6.06
N GLU A 31 -3.55 6.65 6.80
CA GLU A 31 -4.84 6.79 7.45
C GLU A 31 -4.85 7.96 8.44
N LYS A 32 -3.75 8.17 9.14
CA LYS A 32 -3.61 9.32 10.04
C LYS A 32 -3.68 10.65 9.28
N LEU A 33 -2.99 10.74 8.15
CA LEU A 33 -3.05 11.94 7.31
C LEU A 33 -4.46 12.17 6.79
N LYS A 34 -5.10 11.13 6.31
CA LYS A 34 -6.46 11.18 5.78
C LYS A 34 -7.45 11.69 6.84
N ASN A 35 -7.30 11.23 8.08
CA ASN A 35 -8.16 11.67 9.19
C ASN A 35 -7.96 13.14 9.51
N ILE A 36 -6.72 13.61 9.51
CA ILE A 36 -6.40 15.03 9.76
C ILE A 36 -7.04 15.90 8.67
N VAL A 37 -6.88 15.50 7.42
CA VAL A 37 -7.41 16.26 6.28
C VAL A 37 -8.95 16.31 6.34
N THR A 38 -9.58 15.17 6.64
CA THR A 38 -11.03 15.08 6.76
C THR A 38 -11.55 15.97 7.90
N GLU A 39 -10.86 15.97 9.03
CA GLU A 39 -11.21 16.81 10.17
C GLU A 39 -11.13 18.29 9.80
N CYS A 40 -10.08 18.70 9.13
CA CYS A 40 -9.94 20.09 8.68
C CYS A 40 -11.07 20.50 7.73
N LEU A 41 -11.46 19.59 6.84
CA LEU A 41 -12.57 19.86 5.91
C LEU A 41 -13.89 20.04 6.66
N GLN A 42 -14.16 19.20 7.66
CA GLN A 42 -15.39 19.28 8.46
C GLN A 42 -15.47 20.54 9.28
N ASN A 43 -14.33 21.09 9.69
CA ASN A 43 -14.27 22.28 10.54
C ASN A 43 -14.14 23.58 9.74
N ASP A 44 -14.33 23.52 8.42
CA ASP A 44 -14.25 24.70 7.53
C ASP A 44 -12.92 25.44 7.65
N THR A 45 -11.85 24.70 7.94
CA THR A 45 -10.51 25.29 8.07
C THR A 45 -9.75 25.31 6.74
N PHE A 46 -10.35 24.74 5.70
CA PHE A 46 -9.70 24.70 4.39
C PHE A 46 -10.08 25.91 3.54
N ASP A 47 -9.06 26.55 3.01
CA ASP A 47 -9.21 27.49 1.90
C ASP A 47 -9.05 26.71 0.58
N ARG A 48 -8.81 27.42 -0.53
CA ARG A 48 -8.66 26.80 -1.84
C ARG A 48 -7.48 25.80 -1.86
N HIS A 49 -6.38 26.12 -1.18
CA HIS A 49 -5.22 25.22 -1.10
C HIS A 49 -5.54 23.97 -0.29
N GLY A 50 -6.35 24.11 0.73
CA GLY A 50 -6.79 22.96 1.52
C GLY A 50 -7.61 21.99 0.72
N LEU A 51 -8.47 22.49 -0.18
CA LEU A 51 -9.25 21.62 -1.07
C LEU A 51 -8.35 20.88 -2.05
N ASP A 52 -7.31 21.53 -2.57
CA ASP A 52 -6.34 20.87 -3.45
C ASP A 52 -5.60 19.76 -2.71
N ILE A 53 -5.22 20.00 -1.46
CA ILE A 53 -4.58 18.98 -0.62
C ILE A 53 -5.53 17.80 -0.41
N PHE A 54 -6.79 18.08 -0.12
CA PHE A 54 -7.80 17.04 0.08
C PHE A 54 -7.93 16.15 -1.17
N ASP A 55 -8.04 16.78 -2.35
CA ASP A 55 -8.17 16.05 -3.61
C ASP A 55 -6.95 15.15 -3.86
N THR A 56 -5.74 15.67 -3.60
CA THR A 56 -4.50 14.91 -3.77
C THR A 56 -4.44 13.72 -2.81
N VAL A 57 -4.84 13.92 -1.55
CA VAL A 57 -4.85 12.86 -0.54
C VAL A 57 -5.85 11.77 -0.94
N MET A 58 -7.03 12.14 -1.42
CA MET A 58 -8.04 11.16 -1.86
C MET A 58 -7.58 10.40 -3.10
N ASP A 59 -6.82 11.03 -3.98
CA ASP A 59 -6.22 10.36 -5.14
C ASP A 59 -5.22 9.30 -4.71
N ILE A 60 -4.37 9.61 -3.74
CA ILE A 60 -3.43 8.65 -3.16
C ILE A 60 -4.18 7.47 -2.54
N ASP A 61 -5.24 7.74 -1.78
CA ASP A 61 -6.07 6.71 -1.16
C ASP A 61 -6.61 5.73 -2.19
N TYR A 62 -7.11 6.25 -3.31
CA TYR A 62 -7.63 5.44 -4.40
C TYR A 62 -6.54 4.51 -4.96
N HIS A 63 -5.35 5.03 -5.19
CA HIS A 63 -4.25 4.24 -5.73
C HIS A 63 -3.74 3.19 -4.74
N LEU A 64 -3.68 3.51 -3.45
CA LEU A 64 -3.27 2.56 -2.42
C LEU A 64 -4.24 1.39 -2.33
N ASP A 65 -5.55 1.66 -2.41
CA ASP A 65 -6.56 0.60 -2.42
C ASP A 65 -6.39 -0.33 -3.62
N ARG A 66 -6.07 0.22 -4.78
CA ARG A 66 -5.92 -0.58 -5.99
C ARG A 66 -4.65 -1.42 -6.00
N ILE A 67 -3.63 -1.00 -5.26
CA ILE A 67 -2.39 -1.76 -5.13
C ILE A 67 -2.56 -2.94 -4.18
N TYR A 68 -3.44 -2.81 -3.20
CA TYR A 68 -3.59 -3.82 -2.14
C TYR A 68 -3.89 -5.21 -2.69
N VAL A 69 -4.82 -5.32 -3.63
CA VAL A 69 -5.25 -6.63 -4.16
C VAL A 69 -4.11 -7.36 -4.88
N PRO A 70 -3.45 -6.75 -5.89
CA PRO A 70 -2.35 -7.45 -6.56
C PRO A 70 -1.16 -7.70 -5.64
N LEU A 71 -0.89 -6.81 -4.69
CA LEU A 71 0.19 -7.00 -3.73
C LEU A 71 -0.08 -8.21 -2.84
N ASN A 72 -1.31 -8.31 -2.32
CA ASN A 72 -1.71 -9.42 -1.48
C ASN A 72 -1.71 -10.73 -2.26
N ASP A 73 -2.17 -10.70 -3.51
CA ASP A 73 -2.15 -11.88 -4.39
C ASP A 73 -0.73 -12.34 -4.66
N ALA A 74 0.19 -11.42 -4.93
CA ALA A 74 1.59 -11.75 -5.15
C ALA A 74 2.22 -12.36 -3.89
N TYR A 75 1.92 -11.78 -2.74
CA TYR A 75 2.41 -12.29 -1.46
C TYR A 75 1.94 -13.74 -1.25
N ASN A 76 0.67 -13.98 -1.42
CA ASN A 76 0.09 -15.31 -1.24
C ASN A 76 0.66 -16.31 -2.24
N ASP A 77 0.78 -15.92 -3.51
CA ASP A 77 1.33 -16.80 -4.56
C ASP A 77 2.76 -17.23 -4.23
N ILE A 78 3.60 -16.29 -3.82
CA ILE A 78 4.99 -16.59 -3.53
C ILE A 78 5.12 -17.50 -2.30
N PHE A 79 4.38 -17.20 -1.23
CA PHE A 79 4.47 -17.98 0.00
C PHE A 79 3.76 -19.32 -0.10
N VAL A 80 2.59 -19.37 -0.74
CA VAL A 80 1.83 -20.62 -0.86
C VAL A 80 2.55 -21.59 -1.82
N ARG A 81 2.97 -21.11 -2.99
CA ARG A 81 3.62 -21.95 -3.98
C ARG A 81 4.98 -22.47 -3.52
N SER A 82 5.67 -21.69 -2.70
CA SER A 82 6.99 -22.08 -2.20
C SER A 82 6.95 -23.17 -1.13
N LYS A 83 5.76 -23.48 -0.61
CA LYS A 83 5.58 -24.55 0.39
C LYS A 83 5.44 -25.94 -0.24
N LYS A 84 5.37 -26.02 -1.54
CA LYS A 84 5.27 -27.32 -2.24
C LYS A 84 6.62 -27.93 -2.52
#